data_409cfe4405edbe35d9160a997b0851be
#
_entry.id   409cfe4405edbe35d9160a997b0851be
#
_cell.length_a   1.000
_cell.length_b   1.000
_cell.length_c   1.000
_cell.angle_alpha   90.00
_cell.angle_beta   90.00
_cell.angle_gamma   90.00
#
_symmetry.space_group_name_H-M   'P 1'
#
loop_
_entity.id
_entity.type
_entity.pdbx_description
1 polymer ?
#
loop_
_entity_poly.entity_id
_entity_poly.type
_entity_poly.pdbx_seq_one_letter_code
_entity_poly.pdbx_strand_id
1 'polypeptide(L)'
;QRSTLFPYTTLFRSRDRHGALANLRLRLDAVYAGRPRAIVADRALAYVVHHCGIPRLLLEALLDGFAWDAEGRQYETIEDLHGYAARVAGTVGAMMSLVMDTRGAAPLARACELGVAMQLTNIARDVGEDARAGRLYLPLAWLREAGIDPAAWLAAPVFGPGIAAVVQRLLAEADRLYVRAEQGVAALPRDCRPAILGARLVYAEIGREIEASGLDSVNRRAVVSDRRKLALMARASTAWLRVGVDAQARAPALPAVRFLVDAAAMPAPEPRRGFYARTVHILELLETVEQRRRTQTVHVNSH
;
A
#
# COMPACT_ATOMS: atom_id res chain seq x y z
N GLN A 1 14.08 17.30 -2.53
CA GLN A 1 12.87 17.10 -3.36
C GLN A 1 11.99 16.11 -2.63
N ARG A 2 10.83 16.58 -2.18
CA ARG A 2 9.84 15.79 -1.43
C ARG A 2 9.14 14.84 -2.39
N SER A 3 9.23 13.55 -2.11
CA SER A 3 8.50 12.50 -2.83
C SER A 3 6.99 12.73 -2.69
N THR A 4 6.36 13.24 -3.75
CA THR A 4 4.91 13.50 -3.83
C THR A 4 4.13 12.28 -4.34
N LEU A 5 4.60 11.05 -4.04
CA LEU A 5 4.07 9.83 -4.65
C LEU A 5 2.77 9.30 -4.03
N PHE A 6 2.25 9.93 -2.95
CA PHE A 6 0.99 9.48 -2.35
C PHE A 6 0.04 10.65 -2.03
N PRO A 7 -1.19 10.65 -2.58
CA PRO A 7 -2.18 11.72 -2.42
C PRO A 7 -2.69 11.93 -0.99
N TYR A 8 -2.45 11.00 -0.07
CA TYR A 8 -2.85 11.16 1.34
C TYR A 8 -2.03 12.20 2.12
N THR A 9 -0.85 12.63 1.65
CA THR A 9 -0.13 13.75 2.29
C THR A 9 -0.93 15.05 2.29
N THR A 10 -1.87 15.21 1.35
CA THR A 10 -2.77 16.36 1.29
C THR A 10 -3.89 16.26 2.35
N LEU A 11 -4.41 15.06 2.60
CA LEU A 11 -5.40 14.80 3.67
C LEU A 11 -4.82 15.13 5.06
N PHE A 12 -3.57 14.74 5.33
CA PHE A 12 -2.90 15.02 6.60
C PHE A 12 -2.52 16.50 6.81
N ARG A 13 -2.48 17.29 5.75
CA ARG A 13 -2.23 18.75 5.82
C ARG A 13 -3.50 19.57 6.00
N SER A 14 -4.69 18.99 5.77
CA SER A 14 -5.95 19.67 5.99
C SER A 14 -6.21 19.85 7.49
N ARG A 15 -6.55 21.07 7.91
CA ARG A 15 -7.05 21.34 9.28
C ARG A 15 -8.39 20.65 9.54
N ASP A 16 -9.15 20.36 8.48
CA ASP A 16 -10.41 19.63 8.51
C ASP A 16 -10.26 18.25 7.86
N ARG A 17 -9.72 17.30 8.62
CA ARG A 17 -9.53 15.91 8.18
C ARG A 17 -10.87 15.17 7.99
N HIS A 18 -11.83 15.45 8.86
CA HIS A 18 -13.16 14.82 8.80
C HIS A 18 -13.96 15.29 7.59
N GLY A 19 -13.97 16.58 7.31
CA GLY A 19 -14.60 17.12 6.10
C GLY A 19 -13.96 16.62 4.81
N ALA A 20 -12.64 16.51 4.78
CA ALA A 20 -11.94 15.92 3.65
C ALA A 20 -12.32 14.45 3.43
N LEU A 21 -12.45 13.67 4.49
CA LEU A 21 -12.86 12.26 4.43
C LEU A 21 -14.33 12.12 3.97
N ALA A 22 -15.23 12.93 4.53
CA ALA A 22 -16.64 12.98 4.10
C ALA A 22 -16.75 13.30 2.60
N ASN A 23 -15.97 14.27 2.12
CA ASN A 23 -15.93 14.61 0.69
C ASN A 23 -15.42 13.43 -0.17
N LEU A 24 -14.43 12.67 0.28
CA LEU A 24 -13.96 11.46 -0.43
C LEU A 24 -15.05 10.39 -0.51
N ARG A 25 -15.81 10.18 0.57
CA ARG A 25 -16.94 9.24 0.59
C ARG A 25 -18.03 9.67 -0.42
N LEU A 26 -18.41 10.94 -0.45
CA LEU A 26 -19.36 11.47 -1.44
C LEU A 26 -18.86 11.30 -2.89
N ARG A 27 -17.56 11.48 -3.13
CA ARG A 27 -16.96 11.24 -4.45
C ARG A 27 -17.01 9.76 -4.83
N LEU A 28 -16.74 8.88 -3.87
CA LEU A 28 -16.83 7.43 -4.06
C LEU A 28 -18.26 7.01 -4.41
N ASP A 29 -19.25 7.55 -3.71
CA ASP A 29 -20.68 7.33 -4.01
C ASP A 29 -21.01 7.71 -5.45
N ALA A 30 -20.56 8.89 -5.88
CA ALA A 30 -20.79 9.39 -7.24
C ALA A 30 -20.10 8.50 -8.31
N VAL A 31 -18.90 8.00 -8.04
CA VAL A 31 -18.17 7.08 -8.90
C VAL A 31 -18.96 5.78 -9.12
N TYR A 32 -19.41 5.15 -8.04
CA TYR A 32 -20.18 3.90 -8.14
C TYR A 32 -21.61 4.08 -8.68
N ALA A 33 -22.17 5.27 -8.54
CA ALA A 33 -23.43 5.64 -9.16
C ALA A 33 -23.31 5.96 -10.67
N GLY A 34 -22.10 5.84 -11.27
CA GLY A 34 -21.87 6.19 -12.68
C GLY A 34 -21.91 7.69 -13.00
N ARG A 35 -21.85 8.54 -11.98
CA ARG A 35 -21.91 10.01 -12.08
C ARG A 35 -20.69 10.67 -11.42
N PRO A 36 -19.44 10.31 -11.87
CA PRO A 36 -18.23 10.88 -11.30
C PRO A 36 -18.21 12.39 -11.47
N ARG A 37 -17.64 13.12 -10.54
CA ARG A 37 -17.41 14.56 -10.67
C ARG A 37 -16.53 14.86 -11.88
N ALA A 38 -16.57 16.09 -12.38
CA ALA A 38 -15.74 16.57 -13.49
C ALA A 38 -14.26 16.74 -13.05
N ILE A 39 -13.75 15.81 -12.25
CA ILE A 39 -12.39 15.73 -11.76
C ILE A 39 -11.75 14.52 -12.45
N VAL A 40 -10.54 14.70 -12.94
CA VAL A 40 -9.76 13.68 -13.65
C VAL A 40 -9.67 12.37 -12.88
N ALA A 41 -9.27 12.43 -11.61
CA ALA A 41 -9.12 11.28 -10.77
C ALA A 41 -10.43 10.49 -10.59
N ASP A 42 -11.58 11.20 -10.48
CA ASP A 42 -12.89 10.55 -10.30
C ASP A 42 -13.32 9.83 -11.58
N ARG A 43 -13.09 10.44 -12.75
CA ARG A 43 -13.40 9.82 -14.05
C ARG A 43 -12.51 8.60 -14.32
N ALA A 44 -11.20 8.70 -14.02
CA ALA A 44 -10.28 7.59 -14.15
C ALA A 44 -10.66 6.44 -13.19
N LEU A 45 -11.00 6.78 -11.93
CA LEU A 45 -11.45 5.79 -10.96
C LEU A 45 -12.75 5.11 -11.41
N ALA A 46 -13.73 5.86 -11.91
CA ALA A 46 -14.99 5.31 -12.43
C ALA A 46 -14.72 4.34 -13.59
N TYR A 47 -13.83 4.71 -14.51
CA TYR A 47 -13.42 3.82 -15.60
C TYR A 47 -12.83 2.51 -15.06
N VAL A 48 -11.83 2.58 -14.15
CA VAL A 48 -11.15 1.41 -13.59
C VAL A 48 -12.11 0.53 -12.79
N VAL A 49 -12.96 1.13 -11.97
CA VAL A 49 -13.96 0.42 -11.15
C VAL A 49 -14.90 -0.41 -12.04
N HIS A 50 -15.43 0.19 -13.10
CA HIS A 50 -16.35 -0.51 -14.02
C HIS A 50 -15.64 -1.54 -14.88
N HIS A 51 -14.49 -1.21 -15.48
CA HIS A 51 -13.78 -2.09 -16.40
C HIS A 51 -13.08 -3.27 -15.69
N CYS A 52 -12.54 -3.03 -14.50
CA CYS A 52 -11.87 -4.07 -13.73
C CYS A 52 -12.79 -4.72 -12.69
N GLY A 53 -14.04 -4.27 -12.54
CA GLY A 53 -15.01 -4.80 -11.58
C GLY A 53 -14.46 -4.74 -10.16
N ILE A 54 -13.96 -3.58 -9.74
CA ILE A 54 -13.43 -3.38 -8.38
C ILE A 54 -14.61 -3.26 -7.42
N PRO A 55 -14.73 -4.15 -6.42
CA PRO A 55 -15.79 -4.05 -5.42
C PRO A 55 -15.66 -2.76 -4.60
N ARG A 56 -16.79 -2.12 -4.32
CA ARG A 56 -16.85 -0.88 -3.54
C ARG A 56 -16.23 -1.03 -2.15
N LEU A 57 -16.39 -2.18 -1.53
CA LEU A 57 -15.84 -2.51 -0.21
C LEU A 57 -14.32 -2.26 -0.14
N LEU A 58 -13.55 -2.51 -1.21
CA LEU A 58 -12.11 -2.28 -1.20
C LEU A 58 -11.76 -0.80 -1.01
N LEU A 59 -12.49 0.09 -1.68
CA LEU A 59 -12.27 1.54 -1.56
C LEU A 59 -12.84 2.09 -0.25
N GLU A 60 -13.96 1.55 0.24
CA GLU A 60 -14.50 1.88 1.56
C GLU A 60 -13.52 1.50 2.66
N ALA A 61 -12.95 0.28 2.60
CA ALA A 61 -11.94 -0.15 3.56
C ALA A 61 -10.69 0.75 3.55
N LEU A 62 -10.26 1.21 2.36
CA LEU A 62 -9.16 2.18 2.27
C LEU A 62 -9.52 3.50 2.96
N LEU A 63 -10.74 4.01 2.76
CA LEU A 63 -11.21 5.22 3.44
C LEU A 63 -11.34 5.04 4.95
N ASP A 64 -11.71 3.84 5.42
CA ASP A 64 -11.71 3.52 6.84
C ASP A 64 -10.29 3.56 7.43
N GLY A 65 -9.29 3.06 6.70
CA GLY A 65 -7.89 3.19 7.10
C GLY A 65 -7.45 4.67 7.24
N PHE A 66 -7.88 5.53 6.34
CA PHE A 66 -7.64 6.98 6.43
C PHE A 66 -8.40 7.63 7.60
N ALA A 67 -9.59 7.12 7.94
CA ALA A 67 -10.32 7.57 9.14
C ALA A 67 -9.54 7.23 10.42
N TRP A 68 -8.99 6.02 10.52
CA TRP A 68 -8.17 5.62 11.65
C TRP A 68 -6.92 6.49 11.83
N ASP A 69 -6.29 6.89 10.72
CA ASP A 69 -5.19 7.86 10.75
C ASP A 69 -5.64 9.26 11.20
N ALA A 70 -6.82 9.69 10.77
CA ALA A 70 -7.37 10.99 11.17
C ALA A 70 -7.72 11.05 12.67
N GLU A 71 -8.17 9.91 13.22
CA GLU A 71 -8.48 9.71 14.65
C GLU A 71 -7.24 9.54 15.52
N GLY A 72 -6.05 9.35 14.92
CA GLY A 72 -4.81 9.09 15.67
C GLY A 72 -4.83 7.74 16.37
N ARG A 73 -5.45 6.73 15.75
CA ARG A 73 -5.62 5.40 16.34
C ARG A 73 -4.27 4.74 16.62
N GLN A 74 -4.17 4.12 17.79
CA GLN A 74 -3.05 3.29 18.19
C GLN A 74 -3.44 1.80 18.18
N TYR A 75 -2.46 0.92 18.11
CA TYR A 75 -2.64 -0.51 17.91
C TYR A 75 -2.04 -1.27 19.07
N GLU A 76 -2.84 -2.06 19.77
CA GLU A 76 -2.39 -2.82 20.95
C GLU A 76 -1.47 -3.97 20.53
N THR A 77 -1.90 -4.73 19.51
CA THR A 77 -1.24 -5.95 19.05
C THR A 77 -0.77 -5.85 17.61
N ILE A 78 0.02 -6.82 17.17
CA ILE A 78 0.40 -6.94 15.75
C ILE A 78 -0.81 -7.26 14.86
N GLU A 79 -1.80 -7.98 15.38
CA GLU A 79 -3.04 -8.30 14.68
C GLU A 79 -3.87 -7.05 14.44
N ASP A 80 -3.94 -6.12 15.39
CA ASP A 80 -4.58 -4.82 15.22
C ASP A 80 -3.87 -4.00 14.12
N LEU A 81 -2.53 -4.01 14.15
CA LEU A 81 -1.73 -3.34 13.14
C LEU A 81 -1.90 -3.97 11.75
N HIS A 82 -2.03 -5.31 11.68
CA HIS A 82 -2.39 -5.98 10.43
C HIS A 82 -3.75 -5.49 9.92
N GLY A 83 -4.72 -5.29 10.81
CA GLY A 83 -6.04 -4.74 10.46
C GLY A 83 -5.97 -3.35 9.82
N TYR A 84 -5.08 -2.49 10.31
CA TYR A 84 -4.78 -1.19 9.71
C TYR A 84 -4.07 -1.34 8.37
N ALA A 85 -2.96 -2.10 8.33
CA ALA A 85 -2.18 -2.31 7.13
C ALA A 85 -2.99 -2.97 6.00
N ALA A 86 -3.93 -3.88 6.35
CA ALA A 86 -4.87 -4.47 5.40
C ALA A 86 -5.73 -3.38 4.72
N ARG A 87 -6.19 -2.38 5.48
CA ARG A 87 -7.01 -1.28 4.97
C ARG A 87 -6.22 -0.33 4.08
N VAL A 88 -5.07 0.15 4.53
CA VAL A 88 -4.31 1.19 3.79
C VAL A 88 -3.43 0.65 2.66
N ALA A 89 -3.07 -0.64 2.68
CA ALA A 89 -2.17 -1.22 1.70
C ALA A 89 -2.63 -2.59 1.16
N GLY A 90 -3.23 -3.46 2.00
CA GLY A 90 -3.82 -4.71 1.52
C GLY A 90 -4.90 -4.49 0.47
N THR A 91 -5.75 -3.47 0.63
CA THR A 91 -6.74 -3.02 -0.37
C THR A 91 -6.09 -2.70 -1.71
N VAL A 92 -4.92 -2.04 -1.70
CA VAL A 92 -4.16 -1.73 -2.93
C VAL A 92 -3.69 -3.01 -3.60
N GLY A 93 -3.20 -3.99 -2.83
CA GLY A 93 -2.84 -5.31 -3.34
C GLY A 93 -4.02 -6.01 -4.03
N ALA A 94 -5.19 -6.01 -3.39
CA ALA A 94 -6.41 -6.57 -3.98
C ALA A 94 -6.82 -5.84 -5.27
N MET A 95 -6.87 -4.52 -5.26
CA MET A 95 -7.24 -3.70 -6.43
C MET A 95 -6.26 -3.91 -7.59
N MET A 96 -4.95 -3.94 -7.33
CA MET A 96 -3.94 -4.22 -8.35
C MET A 96 -4.10 -5.63 -8.96
N SER A 97 -4.42 -6.65 -8.15
CA SER A 97 -4.73 -7.99 -8.67
C SER A 97 -5.91 -7.98 -9.62
N LEU A 98 -6.99 -7.26 -9.28
CA LEU A 98 -8.17 -7.12 -10.15
C LEU A 98 -7.84 -6.38 -11.45
N VAL A 99 -7.00 -5.34 -11.40
CA VAL A 99 -6.50 -4.63 -12.59
C VAL A 99 -5.66 -5.55 -13.46
N MET A 100 -4.87 -6.44 -12.87
CA MET A 100 -4.10 -7.48 -13.56
C MET A 100 -4.94 -8.71 -13.97
N ASP A 101 -6.27 -8.66 -13.81
CA ASP A 101 -7.21 -9.73 -14.13
C ASP A 101 -6.98 -11.04 -13.34
N THR A 102 -6.52 -10.91 -12.11
CA THR A 102 -6.26 -12.03 -11.21
C THR A 102 -7.26 -12.00 -10.06
N ARG A 103 -8.19 -13.00 -10.03
CA ARG A 103 -9.35 -13.02 -9.12
C ARG A 103 -9.43 -14.23 -8.19
N GLY A 104 -8.53 -15.19 -8.34
CA GLY A 104 -8.51 -16.36 -7.46
C GLY A 104 -8.24 -15.96 -5.99
N ALA A 105 -8.92 -16.59 -5.05
CA ALA A 105 -8.78 -16.26 -3.63
C ALA A 105 -7.33 -16.40 -3.13
N ALA A 106 -6.60 -17.43 -3.57
CA ALA A 106 -5.21 -17.64 -3.15
C ALA A 106 -4.26 -16.53 -3.65
N PRO A 107 -4.21 -16.16 -4.94
CA PRO A 107 -3.38 -15.04 -5.39
C PRO A 107 -3.82 -13.68 -4.80
N LEU A 108 -5.12 -13.45 -4.61
CA LEU A 108 -5.61 -12.24 -3.95
C LEU A 108 -5.10 -12.15 -2.50
N ALA A 109 -5.12 -13.26 -1.74
CA ALA A 109 -4.57 -13.29 -0.39
C ALA A 109 -3.09 -12.89 -0.38
N ARG A 110 -2.29 -13.44 -1.30
CA ARG A 110 -0.84 -13.12 -1.42
C ARG A 110 -0.62 -11.66 -1.81
N ALA A 111 -1.45 -11.10 -2.69
CA ALA A 111 -1.35 -9.70 -3.07
C ALA A 111 -1.72 -8.75 -1.92
N CYS A 112 -2.74 -9.06 -1.14
CA CYS A 112 -3.08 -8.31 0.08
C CYS A 112 -1.95 -8.39 1.11
N GLU A 113 -1.38 -9.59 1.32
CA GLU A 113 -0.25 -9.80 2.24
C GLU A 113 1.00 -9.04 1.80
N LEU A 114 1.25 -8.90 0.49
CA LEU A 114 2.31 -8.02 -0.03
C LEU A 114 2.08 -6.56 0.38
N GLY A 115 0.85 -6.07 0.25
CA GLY A 115 0.49 -4.73 0.70
C GLY A 115 0.74 -4.55 2.20
N VAL A 116 0.29 -5.51 3.03
CA VAL A 116 0.53 -5.49 4.48
C VAL A 116 2.03 -5.46 4.78
N ALA A 117 2.85 -6.34 4.16
CA ALA A 117 4.29 -6.37 4.36
C ALA A 117 4.96 -5.02 4.02
N MET A 118 4.57 -4.42 2.90
CA MET A 118 5.07 -3.10 2.50
C MET A 118 4.70 -2.03 3.52
N GLN A 119 3.50 -2.07 4.08
CA GLN A 119 3.08 -1.10 5.09
C GLN A 119 3.83 -1.29 6.41
N LEU A 120 4.04 -2.53 6.87
CA LEU A 120 4.87 -2.80 8.06
C LEU A 120 6.30 -2.28 7.86
N THR A 121 6.86 -2.45 6.66
CA THR A 121 8.19 -1.91 6.32
C THR A 121 8.20 -0.38 6.34
N ASN A 122 7.15 0.29 5.82
CA ASN A 122 7.02 1.74 5.91
C ASN A 122 6.97 2.21 7.37
N ILE A 123 6.17 1.54 8.22
CA ILE A 123 6.07 1.84 9.64
C ILE A 123 7.43 1.66 10.33
N ALA A 124 8.13 0.56 10.06
CA ALA A 124 9.46 0.32 10.60
C ALA A 124 10.49 1.39 10.17
N ARG A 125 10.38 1.90 8.95
CA ARG A 125 11.27 2.96 8.41
C ARG A 125 10.98 4.33 8.99
N ASP A 126 9.72 4.65 9.21
CA ASP A 126 9.26 6.02 9.46
C ASP A 126 8.96 6.29 10.95
N VAL A 127 9.42 5.41 11.88
CA VAL A 127 9.14 5.46 13.34
C VAL A 127 9.34 6.86 13.94
N GLY A 128 10.50 7.48 13.69
CA GLY A 128 10.79 8.81 14.23
C GLY A 128 10.02 9.93 13.52
N GLU A 129 9.76 9.81 12.23
CA GLU A 129 8.98 10.79 11.47
C GLU A 129 7.52 10.79 11.94
N ASP A 130 6.95 9.59 12.12
CA ASP A 130 5.58 9.42 12.61
C ASP A 130 5.45 9.91 14.07
N ALA A 131 6.39 9.55 14.94
CA ALA A 131 6.37 10.00 16.34
C ALA A 131 6.43 11.52 16.45
N ARG A 132 7.30 12.19 15.70
CA ARG A 132 7.35 13.67 15.64
C ARG A 132 6.08 14.30 15.09
N ALA A 133 5.29 13.54 14.32
CA ALA A 133 3.98 13.94 13.85
C ALA A 133 2.84 13.55 14.83
N GLY A 134 3.17 13.05 16.02
CA GLY A 134 2.23 12.61 17.05
C GLY A 134 1.53 11.29 16.73
N ARG A 135 2.12 10.44 15.89
CA ARG A 135 1.58 9.13 15.49
C ARG A 135 2.45 8.00 16.01
N LEU A 136 1.81 6.96 16.54
CA LEU A 136 2.47 5.76 17.03
C LEU A 136 1.80 4.52 16.43
N TYR A 137 2.50 3.88 15.49
CA TYR A 137 2.02 2.67 14.82
C TYR A 137 2.62 1.39 15.40
N LEU A 138 3.71 1.48 16.18
CA LEU A 138 4.31 0.29 16.81
C LEU A 138 3.33 -0.35 17.79
N PRO A 139 3.20 -1.71 17.82
CA PRO A 139 2.31 -2.39 18.75
C PRO A 139 2.62 -2.02 20.20
N LEU A 140 1.61 -1.51 20.93
CA LEU A 140 1.80 -1.01 22.29
C LEU A 140 2.25 -2.10 23.25
N ALA A 141 1.74 -3.33 23.06
CA ALA A 141 2.19 -4.48 23.84
C ALA A 141 3.70 -4.73 23.68
N TRP A 142 4.23 -4.63 22.47
CA TRP A 142 5.66 -4.83 22.22
C TRP A 142 6.55 -3.75 22.85
N LEU A 143 6.06 -2.50 22.87
CA LEU A 143 6.76 -1.41 23.57
C LEU A 143 6.82 -1.67 25.07
N ARG A 144 5.71 -2.07 25.70
CA ARG A 144 5.69 -2.40 27.14
C ARG A 144 6.54 -3.63 27.48
N GLU A 145 6.53 -4.67 26.63
CA GLU A 145 7.42 -5.84 26.75
C GLU A 145 8.90 -5.43 26.71
N ALA A 146 9.24 -4.37 25.94
CA ALA A 146 10.58 -3.80 25.88
C ALA A 146 10.87 -2.80 27.02
N GLY A 147 9.98 -2.66 28.01
CA GLY A 147 10.15 -1.75 29.14
C GLY A 147 9.91 -0.27 28.78
N ILE A 148 9.21 0.01 27.69
CA ILE A 148 8.94 1.37 27.20
C ILE A 148 7.48 1.73 27.49
N ASP A 149 7.25 2.84 28.18
CA ASP A 149 5.93 3.45 28.25
C ASP A 149 5.60 4.14 26.93
N PRO A 150 4.52 3.74 26.21
CA PRO A 150 4.23 4.25 24.89
C PRO A 150 3.92 5.75 24.87
N ALA A 151 3.24 6.27 25.90
CA ALA A 151 2.83 7.66 25.95
C ALA A 151 4.03 8.58 26.25
N ALA A 152 4.87 8.20 27.21
CA ALA A 152 6.10 8.91 27.54
C ALA A 152 7.07 8.93 26.36
N TRP A 153 7.20 7.77 25.66
CA TRP A 153 8.07 7.69 24.49
C TRP A 153 7.55 8.56 23.34
N LEU A 154 6.25 8.57 23.06
CA LEU A 154 5.67 9.38 21.99
C LEU A 154 5.86 10.89 22.26
N ALA A 155 5.82 11.30 23.53
CA ALA A 155 6.06 12.69 23.94
C ALA A 155 7.52 13.13 23.73
N ALA A 156 8.48 12.22 23.85
CA ALA A 156 9.91 12.46 23.67
C ALA A 156 10.58 11.26 22.99
N PRO A 157 10.43 11.10 21.66
CA PRO A 157 10.94 9.92 20.95
C PRO A 157 12.47 9.84 21.00
N VAL A 158 12.98 8.77 21.62
CA VAL A 158 14.42 8.50 21.74
C VAL A 158 14.70 7.10 21.22
N PHE A 159 15.80 6.97 20.47
CA PHE A 159 16.30 5.66 20.06
C PHE A 159 17.00 4.95 21.22
N GLY A 160 16.80 3.66 21.32
CA GLY A 160 17.44 2.80 22.31
C GLY A 160 17.23 1.31 21.98
N PRO A 161 17.88 0.40 22.76
CA PRO A 161 17.83 -1.05 22.49
C PRO A 161 16.40 -1.60 22.46
N GLY A 162 15.50 -1.08 23.31
CA GLY A 162 14.09 -1.50 23.32
C GLY A 162 13.36 -1.17 22.02
N ILE A 163 13.56 0.06 21.49
CA ILE A 163 12.98 0.44 20.18
C ILE A 163 13.60 -0.38 19.06
N ALA A 164 14.91 -0.62 19.07
CA ALA A 164 15.58 -1.46 18.09
C ALA A 164 14.96 -2.87 18.07
N ALA A 165 14.72 -3.47 19.23
CA ALA A 165 14.09 -4.79 19.34
C ALA A 165 12.66 -4.81 18.76
N VAL A 166 11.86 -3.77 19.01
CA VAL A 166 10.50 -3.67 18.46
C VAL A 166 10.54 -3.49 16.93
N VAL A 167 11.44 -2.64 16.40
CA VAL A 167 11.63 -2.45 14.96
C VAL A 167 12.08 -3.76 14.30
N GLN A 168 13.03 -4.47 14.90
CA GLN A 168 13.50 -5.77 14.40
C GLN A 168 12.36 -6.80 14.33
N ARG A 169 11.53 -6.88 15.38
CA ARG A 169 10.37 -7.77 15.42
C ARG A 169 9.35 -7.43 14.32
N LEU A 170 9.14 -6.13 14.05
CA LEU A 170 8.24 -5.67 12.99
C LEU A 170 8.77 -6.02 11.60
N LEU A 171 10.09 -5.89 11.38
CA LEU A 171 10.74 -6.28 10.12
C LEU A 171 10.68 -7.79 9.90
N ALA A 172 10.89 -8.59 10.95
CA ALA A 172 10.74 -10.04 10.87
C ALA A 172 9.31 -10.46 10.45
N GLU A 173 8.29 -9.78 10.96
CA GLU A 173 6.91 -10.02 10.54
C GLU A 173 6.66 -9.59 9.08
N ALA A 174 7.21 -8.46 8.65
CA ALA A 174 7.15 -8.03 7.25
C ALA A 174 7.83 -9.06 6.32
N ASP A 175 9.01 -9.57 6.69
CA ASP A 175 9.74 -10.57 5.90
C ASP A 175 8.98 -11.89 5.79
N ARG A 176 8.33 -12.34 6.86
CA ARG A 176 7.44 -13.51 6.84
C ARG A 176 6.32 -13.33 5.82
N LEU A 177 5.73 -12.15 5.75
CA LEU A 177 4.67 -11.84 4.79
C LEU A 177 5.22 -11.68 3.36
N TYR A 178 6.42 -11.14 3.16
CA TYR A 178 7.08 -11.11 1.84
C TYR A 178 7.33 -12.51 1.28
N VAL A 179 7.76 -13.45 2.11
CA VAL A 179 7.95 -14.85 1.68
C VAL A 179 6.63 -15.46 1.22
N ARG A 180 5.56 -15.25 1.98
CA ARG A 180 4.21 -15.71 1.60
C ARG A 180 3.71 -15.06 0.32
N ALA A 181 3.89 -13.74 0.20
CA ALA A 181 3.42 -12.96 -0.95
C ALA A 181 4.12 -13.37 -2.26
N GLU A 182 5.40 -13.71 -2.21
CA GLU A 182 6.18 -14.17 -3.38
C GLU A 182 5.55 -15.39 -4.05
N GLN A 183 4.92 -16.28 -3.29
CA GLN A 183 4.23 -17.46 -3.80
C GLN A 183 3.02 -17.11 -4.72
N GLY A 184 2.47 -15.90 -4.58
CA GLY A 184 1.38 -15.43 -5.43
C GLY A 184 1.83 -14.94 -6.81
N VAL A 185 3.12 -14.63 -6.98
CA VAL A 185 3.65 -14.05 -8.23
C VAL A 185 3.44 -14.99 -9.42
N ALA A 186 3.57 -16.30 -9.22
CA ALA A 186 3.37 -17.30 -10.29
C ALA A 186 1.95 -17.32 -10.86
N ALA A 187 0.96 -16.85 -10.12
CA ALA A 187 -0.44 -16.80 -10.56
C ALA A 187 -0.77 -15.52 -11.35
N LEU A 188 0.12 -14.53 -11.36
CA LEU A 188 -0.07 -13.29 -12.12
C LEU A 188 0.19 -13.49 -13.62
N PRO A 189 -0.35 -12.64 -14.51
CA PRO A 189 0.05 -12.57 -15.90
C PRO A 189 1.57 -12.42 -16.04
N ARG A 190 2.16 -13.07 -17.04
CA ARG A 190 3.63 -13.15 -17.18
C ARG A 190 4.31 -11.80 -17.31
N ASP A 191 3.69 -10.85 -17.96
CA ASP A 191 4.15 -9.46 -18.15
C ASP A 191 4.14 -8.64 -16.86
N CYS A 192 3.32 -9.01 -15.88
CA CYS A 192 3.24 -8.32 -14.58
C CYS A 192 4.25 -8.84 -13.56
N ARG A 193 4.69 -10.11 -13.68
CA ARG A 193 5.54 -10.77 -12.67
C ARG A 193 6.83 -10.05 -12.34
N PRO A 194 7.64 -9.58 -13.35
CA PRO A 194 8.88 -8.87 -13.06
C PRO A 194 8.65 -7.59 -12.25
N ALA A 195 7.59 -6.84 -12.56
CA ALA A 195 7.29 -5.59 -11.86
C ALA A 195 6.89 -5.83 -10.40
N ILE A 196 6.02 -6.80 -10.15
CA ILE A 196 5.55 -7.13 -8.78
C ILE A 196 6.70 -7.71 -7.95
N LEU A 197 7.51 -8.61 -8.54
CA LEU A 197 8.69 -9.14 -7.85
C LEU A 197 9.72 -8.04 -7.58
N GLY A 198 9.93 -7.12 -8.53
CA GLY A 198 10.80 -5.96 -8.35
C GLY A 198 10.34 -5.07 -7.20
N ALA A 199 9.05 -4.75 -7.13
CA ALA A 199 8.48 -3.98 -6.03
C ALA A 199 8.71 -4.70 -4.69
N ARG A 200 8.41 -6.01 -4.60
CA ARG A 200 8.67 -6.82 -3.41
C ARG A 200 10.13 -6.76 -2.98
N LEU A 201 11.07 -6.92 -3.91
CA LEU A 201 12.51 -6.92 -3.61
C LEU A 201 12.99 -5.54 -3.12
N VAL A 202 12.54 -4.47 -3.76
CA VAL A 202 12.93 -3.10 -3.39
C VAL A 202 12.38 -2.72 -2.01
N TYR A 203 11.14 -3.10 -1.69
CA TYR A 203 10.58 -2.85 -0.37
C TYR A 203 11.22 -3.67 0.74
N ALA A 204 11.49 -4.96 0.51
CA ALA A 204 12.22 -5.78 1.47
C ALA A 204 13.65 -5.25 1.72
N GLU A 205 14.27 -4.63 0.70
CA GLU A 205 15.60 -4.01 0.85
C GLU A 205 15.58 -2.82 1.81
N ILE A 206 14.47 -2.09 1.92
CA ILE A 206 14.33 -1.02 2.93
C ILE A 206 14.54 -1.60 4.34
N GLY A 207 13.97 -2.78 4.63
CA GLY A 207 14.18 -3.47 5.90
C GLY A 207 15.66 -3.78 6.15
N ARG A 208 16.37 -4.27 5.13
CA ARG A 208 17.82 -4.55 5.22
C ARG A 208 18.66 -3.30 5.46
N GLU A 209 18.29 -2.17 4.85
CA GLU A 209 18.96 -0.88 5.11
C GLU A 209 18.71 -0.40 6.54
N ILE A 210 17.52 -0.64 7.11
CA ILE A 210 17.22 -0.35 8.51
C ILE A 210 18.11 -1.21 9.42
N GLU A 211 18.19 -2.52 9.17
CA GLU A 211 19.04 -3.45 9.93
C GLU A 211 20.52 -3.05 9.83
N ALA A 212 21.01 -2.78 8.63
CA ALA A 212 22.40 -2.37 8.39
C ALA A 212 22.76 -1.03 9.07
N SER A 213 21.78 -0.16 9.30
CA SER A 213 21.95 1.11 10.02
C SER A 213 21.79 0.99 11.54
N GLY A 214 21.73 -0.24 12.08
CA GLY A 214 21.59 -0.52 13.51
C GLY A 214 20.16 -0.33 14.03
N LEU A 215 19.16 -0.49 13.19
CA LEU A 215 17.71 -0.38 13.50
C LEU A 215 17.28 1.01 13.99
N ASP A 216 18.11 2.05 13.81
CA ASP A 216 17.79 3.42 14.22
C ASP A 216 16.87 4.12 13.20
N SER A 217 15.58 3.81 13.28
CA SER A 217 14.53 4.49 12.52
C SER A 217 13.94 5.72 13.22
N VAL A 218 14.48 6.08 14.41
CA VAL A 218 14.06 7.30 15.12
C VAL A 218 14.81 8.51 14.60
N ASN A 219 16.15 8.41 14.50
CA ASN A 219 17.01 9.52 14.10
C ASN A 219 17.33 9.50 12.60
N ARG A 220 17.14 8.37 11.93
CA ARG A 220 17.50 8.17 10.52
C ARG A 220 16.33 7.58 9.76
N ARG A 221 16.25 7.91 8.48
CA ARG A 221 15.30 7.30 7.54
C ARG A 221 16.08 6.49 6.52
N ALA A 222 15.88 5.20 6.49
CA ALA A 222 16.54 4.32 5.54
C ALA A 222 16.12 4.63 4.09
N VAL A 223 17.08 4.67 3.19
CA VAL A 223 16.86 4.95 1.76
C VAL A 223 17.70 3.98 0.93
N VAL A 224 17.03 3.16 0.14
CA VAL A 224 17.68 2.28 -0.83
C VAL A 224 18.27 3.12 -1.95
N SER A 225 19.55 2.96 -2.24
CA SER A 225 20.22 3.71 -3.31
C SER A 225 19.68 3.35 -4.70
N ASP A 226 19.74 4.28 -5.65
CA ASP A 226 19.20 4.04 -6.99
C ASP A 226 19.97 2.93 -7.73
N ARG A 227 21.29 2.80 -7.47
CA ARG A 227 22.09 1.68 -7.97
C ARG A 227 21.56 0.33 -7.44
N ARG A 228 21.22 0.27 -6.16
CA ARG A 228 20.66 -0.94 -5.55
C ARG A 228 19.28 -1.26 -6.08
N LYS A 229 18.40 -0.26 -6.23
CA LYS A 229 17.08 -0.43 -6.88
C LYS A 229 17.21 -1.00 -8.27
N LEU A 230 18.13 -0.45 -9.10
CA LEU A 230 18.37 -0.93 -10.46
C LEU A 230 18.85 -2.38 -10.47
N ALA A 231 19.78 -2.74 -9.59
CA ALA A 231 20.25 -4.13 -9.46
C ALA A 231 19.13 -5.10 -9.04
N LEU A 232 18.24 -4.69 -8.12
CA LEU A 232 17.09 -5.49 -7.71
C LEU A 232 16.07 -5.65 -8.84
N MET A 233 15.80 -4.60 -9.61
CA MET A 233 14.94 -4.66 -10.79
C MET A 233 15.51 -5.57 -11.88
N ALA A 234 16.82 -5.49 -12.15
CA ALA A 234 17.50 -6.39 -13.07
C ALA A 234 17.42 -7.87 -12.57
N ARG A 235 17.57 -8.10 -11.28
CA ARG A 235 17.35 -9.43 -10.69
C ARG A 235 15.91 -9.91 -10.87
N ALA A 236 14.92 -9.05 -10.65
CA ALA A 236 13.51 -9.38 -10.79
C ALA A 236 13.14 -9.78 -12.22
N SER A 237 13.79 -9.18 -13.24
CA SER A 237 13.51 -9.44 -14.66
C SER A 237 13.76 -10.89 -15.09
N THR A 238 14.54 -11.65 -14.34
CA THR A 238 14.84 -13.08 -14.59
C THR A 238 14.37 -13.99 -13.46
N ALA A 239 14.37 -13.52 -12.21
CA ALA A 239 14.04 -14.35 -11.05
C ALA A 239 12.61 -14.89 -11.07
N TRP A 240 11.66 -14.17 -11.67
CA TRP A 240 10.26 -14.61 -11.77
C TRP A 240 10.09 -15.94 -12.56
N LEU A 241 11.05 -16.28 -13.42
CA LEU A 241 11.04 -17.56 -14.15
C LEU A 241 11.20 -18.77 -13.21
N ARG A 242 11.76 -18.57 -12.03
CA ARG A 242 12.00 -19.60 -11.01
C ARG A 242 10.93 -19.63 -9.92
N VAL A 243 10.00 -18.66 -9.91
CA VAL A 243 8.91 -18.64 -8.94
C VAL A 243 7.90 -19.70 -9.34
N GLY A 244 7.92 -20.83 -8.64
CA GLY A 244 6.98 -21.92 -8.77
C GLY A 244 5.73 -21.73 -7.92
N VAL A 245 4.69 -22.48 -8.21
CA VAL A 245 3.50 -22.58 -7.33
C VAL A 245 3.81 -23.65 -6.28
N ASP A 246 4.07 -23.23 -5.04
CA ASP A 246 4.28 -24.12 -3.90
C ASP A 246 2.94 -24.35 -3.15
N ALA A 247 2.93 -25.34 -2.27
CA ALA A 247 1.83 -25.61 -1.32
C ALA A 247 1.50 -24.38 -0.46
N GLN A 248 2.49 -23.57 -0.10
CA GLN A 248 2.30 -22.32 0.62
C GLN A 248 1.49 -21.25 -0.15
N ALA A 249 1.43 -21.33 -1.49
CA ALA A 249 0.58 -20.45 -2.27
C ALA A 249 -0.91 -20.60 -1.91
N ARG A 250 -1.30 -21.80 -1.44
CA ARG A 250 -2.66 -22.15 -1.00
C ARG A 250 -2.87 -22.02 0.51
N ALA A 251 -1.86 -21.60 1.27
CA ALA A 251 -2.00 -21.39 2.71
C ALA A 251 -3.14 -20.38 3.00
N PRO A 252 -3.86 -20.54 4.12
CA PRO A 252 -4.94 -19.63 4.48
C PRO A 252 -4.48 -18.16 4.46
N ALA A 253 -5.36 -17.28 4.02
CA ALA A 253 -5.11 -15.84 4.05
C ALA A 253 -4.85 -15.37 5.49
N LEU A 254 -3.99 -14.36 5.64
CA LEU A 254 -3.85 -13.63 6.89
C LEU A 254 -5.26 -13.20 7.37
N PRO A 255 -5.64 -13.45 8.64
CA PRO A 255 -7.00 -13.13 9.11
C PRO A 255 -7.44 -11.72 8.78
N ALA A 256 -6.55 -10.75 8.93
CA ALA A 256 -6.82 -9.34 8.68
C ALA A 256 -7.18 -8.98 7.22
N VAL A 257 -6.85 -9.84 6.24
CA VAL A 257 -7.15 -9.57 4.82
C VAL A 257 -8.28 -10.42 4.26
N ARG A 258 -8.87 -11.34 5.05
CA ARG A 258 -9.93 -12.25 4.55
C ARG A 258 -11.08 -11.49 3.93
N PHE A 259 -11.60 -10.46 4.58
CA PHE A 259 -12.73 -9.67 4.09
C PHE A 259 -12.44 -9.00 2.73
N LEU A 260 -11.18 -8.63 2.46
CA LEU A 260 -10.76 -8.09 1.16
C LEU A 260 -10.75 -9.18 0.09
N VAL A 261 -10.24 -10.37 0.45
CA VAL A 261 -10.20 -11.53 -0.44
C VAL A 261 -11.62 -11.97 -0.80
N ASP A 262 -12.49 -12.09 0.19
CA ASP A 262 -13.88 -12.52 0.01
C ASP A 262 -14.64 -11.53 -0.89
N ALA A 263 -14.42 -10.23 -0.71
CA ALA A 263 -15.02 -9.21 -1.56
C ALA A 263 -14.49 -9.22 -3.01
N ALA A 264 -13.20 -9.54 -3.20
CA ALA A 264 -12.52 -9.46 -4.49
C ALA A 264 -12.60 -10.77 -5.30
N ALA A 265 -12.77 -11.93 -4.64
CA ALA A 265 -12.79 -13.26 -5.28
C ALA A 265 -14.13 -13.58 -5.96
N MET A 266 -14.76 -12.59 -6.57
CA MET A 266 -16.00 -12.79 -7.34
C MET A 266 -15.70 -13.38 -8.72
N PRO A 267 -16.66 -14.11 -9.34
CA PRO A 267 -16.50 -14.59 -10.72
C PRO A 267 -16.13 -13.47 -11.69
N ALA A 268 -15.24 -13.76 -12.63
CA ALA A 268 -14.84 -12.76 -13.61
C ALA A 268 -16.05 -12.35 -14.48
N PRO A 269 -16.27 -11.06 -14.71
CA PRO A 269 -17.08 -10.64 -15.85
C PRO A 269 -16.40 -11.07 -17.15
N GLU A 270 -17.16 -11.15 -18.26
CA GLU A 270 -16.73 -11.66 -19.56
C GLU A 270 -15.30 -11.25 -20.02
N PRO A 271 -14.65 -12.05 -20.90
CA PRO A 271 -13.22 -11.90 -21.21
C PRO A 271 -12.87 -10.48 -21.67
N ARG A 272 -11.92 -9.87 -20.97
CA ARG A 272 -11.48 -8.50 -21.17
C ARG A 272 -10.09 -8.47 -21.83
N ARG A 273 -9.77 -7.40 -22.54
CA ARG A 273 -8.44 -7.16 -23.15
C ARG A 273 -7.34 -7.32 -22.11
N GLY A 274 -6.17 -7.84 -22.52
CA GLY A 274 -5.02 -8.10 -21.64
C GLY A 274 -4.55 -6.88 -20.85
N PHE A 275 -3.81 -7.11 -19.76
CA PHE A 275 -3.35 -6.08 -18.82
C PHE A 275 -2.61 -4.93 -19.54
N TYR A 276 -1.70 -5.25 -20.46
CA TYR A 276 -0.93 -4.25 -21.20
C TYR A 276 -1.80 -3.26 -21.95
N ALA A 277 -2.81 -3.76 -22.71
CA ALA A 277 -3.74 -2.89 -23.44
C ALA A 277 -4.58 -2.00 -22.51
N ARG A 278 -4.90 -2.48 -21.29
CA ARG A 278 -5.62 -1.71 -20.27
C ARG A 278 -4.73 -0.65 -19.64
N THR A 279 -3.48 -1.00 -19.32
CA THR A 279 -2.53 -0.06 -18.71
C THR A 279 -2.17 1.05 -19.67
N VAL A 280 -1.90 0.73 -20.96
CA VAL A 280 -1.65 1.73 -22.01
C VAL A 280 -2.84 2.67 -22.14
N HIS A 281 -4.05 2.13 -22.21
CA HIS A 281 -5.26 2.96 -22.34
C HIS A 281 -5.51 3.86 -21.12
N ILE A 282 -5.24 3.37 -19.89
CA ILE A 282 -5.32 4.20 -18.67
C ILE A 282 -4.26 5.31 -18.70
N LEU A 283 -3.02 5.01 -19.12
CA LEU A 283 -1.96 6.00 -19.25
C LEU A 283 -2.29 7.05 -20.31
N GLU A 284 -2.80 6.65 -21.47
CA GLU A 284 -3.26 7.57 -22.53
C GLU A 284 -4.39 8.49 -22.05
N LEU A 285 -5.33 7.97 -21.27
CA LEU A 285 -6.37 8.76 -20.65
C LEU A 285 -5.80 9.78 -19.66
N LEU A 286 -4.85 9.37 -18.82
CA LEU A 286 -4.19 10.26 -17.87
C LEU A 286 -3.37 11.36 -18.58
N GLU A 287 -2.62 11.00 -19.63
CA GLU A 287 -1.88 11.96 -20.46
C GLU A 287 -2.82 12.97 -21.17
N THR A 288 -3.90 12.47 -21.77
CA THR A 288 -4.89 13.32 -22.44
C THR A 288 -5.49 14.34 -21.47
N VAL A 289 -5.69 13.93 -20.26
CA VAL A 289 -6.24 14.77 -19.22
C VAL A 289 -5.21 15.76 -18.68
N GLU A 290 -3.96 15.36 -18.49
CA GLU A 290 -2.86 16.24 -18.11
C GLU A 290 -2.63 17.33 -19.17
N GLN A 291 -2.68 16.97 -20.45
CA GLN A 291 -2.59 17.91 -21.56
C GLN A 291 -3.72 18.93 -21.57
N ARG A 292 -4.98 18.50 -21.37
CA ARG A 292 -6.13 19.42 -21.27
C ARG A 292 -6.01 20.38 -20.10
N ARG A 293 -5.48 19.91 -18.96
CA ARG A 293 -5.21 20.75 -17.80
C ARG A 293 -4.17 21.81 -18.08
N ARG A 294 -3.08 21.47 -18.76
CA ARG A 294 -2.02 22.41 -19.18
C ARG A 294 -2.55 23.48 -20.13
N THR A 295 -3.40 23.07 -21.07
CA THR A 295 -4.00 24.01 -22.06
C THR A 295 -4.98 24.98 -21.39
N GLN A 296 -5.75 24.54 -20.39
CA GLN A 296 -6.65 25.43 -19.63
C GLN A 296 -5.90 26.42 -18.74
N THR A 297 -4.76 26.01 -18.16
CA THR A 297 -3.93 26.89 -17.32
C THR A 297 -3.24 28.00 -18.13
N VAL A 298 -2.90 27.72 -19.38
CA VAL A 298 -2.32 28.72 -20.31
C VAL A 298 -3.34 29.76 -20.72
N HIS A 299 -4.61 29.39 -20.87
CA HIS A 299 -5.68 30.35 -21.26
C HIS A 299 -6.12 31.27 -20.10
N VAL A 300 -5.95 30.84 -18.83
CA VAL A 300 -6.30 31.66 -17.66
C VAL A 300 -5.21 32.71 -17.34
N ASN A 301 -3.96 32.47 -17.77
CA ASN A 301 -2.85 33.41 -17.53
C ASN A 301 -2.61 34.40 -18.66
N SER A 302 -3.49 34.46 -19.69
CA SER A 302 -3.39 35.35 -20.84
C SER A 302 -4.53 36.40 -20.91
N HIS A 303 -5.18 36.65 -19.77
CA HIS A 303 -6.15 37.77 -19.60
C HIS A 303 -5.83 38.63 -18.38
#